data_ce8a0e48fa569911e07541777fc5e800
#
_entry.id   ce8a0e48fa569911e07541777fc5e800
#
_cell.length_a   1.000
_cell.length_b   1.000
_cell.length_c   1.000
_cell.angle_alpha   90.00
_cell.angle_beta   90.00
_cell.angle_gamma   90.00
#
_symmetry.space_group_name_H-M   'P 1'
#
loop_
_entity.id
_entity.type
_entity.pdbx_description
1 polymer ?
#
loop_
_entity_poly.entity_id
_entity_poly.type
_entity_poly.pdbx_seq_one_letter_code
_entity_poly.pdbx_strand_id
1 'polypeptide(L)'
;MTKHDEVARRQRRNFLRTAGGAALGLVATKDAHGQSEHAKAASQGTRRRDEPSDRGLWATWYDLPDTGRDAYLSWLHETYLPALLKRPGYLWAAHYATQNTETRSDLHHVEDPKVPTGFRYVLLIGAKDAGVFGNPAPVEIQAALPEQGRKMLAMRIGERVNLMTETSRCDGHAGNSHKEGPLGAPCIQIGSFNCPVEYEEEMLAGYVQVRLPAMCGAGSCVRTRKLNSAAGWAKHAILYEFASLEGFQRDYAVTNAHAPIGLKGHSVVPMLIHAPNGPNMATRIWPPVAKA
;
A
#
# COMPACT_ATOMS: atom_id res chain seq x y z
N MET A 1 15.16 21.99 24.45
CA MET A 1 14.73 20.65 24.92
C MET A 1 13.31 20.81 25.42
N THR A 2 12.33 20.28 24.69
CA THR A 2 10.91 20.51 24.98
C THR A 2 10.38 19.44 25.95
N LYS A 3 9.26 19.73 26.64
CA LYS A 3 8.57 18.77 27.53
C LYS A 3 8.28 17.43 26.86
N HIS A 4 8.16 17.39 25.54
CA HIS A 4 7.98 16.16 24.73
C HIS A 4 9.21 15.26 24.75
N ASP A 5 10.43 15.83 24.69
CA ASP A 5 11.67 15.02 24.69
C ASP A 5 11.88 14.30 26.02
N GLU A 6 11.41 14.87 27.10
CA GLU A 6 11.55 14.30 28.44
C GLU A 6 10.58 13.13 28.70
N VAL A 7 9.37 13.21 28.16
CA VAL A 7 8.36 12.14 28.23
C VAL A 7 8.83 10.92 27.43
N ALA A 8 9.34 11.11 26.22
CA ALA A 8 9.86 10.04 25.36
C ALA A 8 11.06 9.31 26.00
N ARG A 9 12.00 10.06 26.64
CA ARG A 9 13.13 9.47 27.36
C ARG A 9 12.72 8.69 28.61
N ARG A 10 11.67 9.13 29.31
CA ARG A 10 11.16 8.45 30.50
C ARG A 10 10.47 7.13 30.15
N GLN A 11 9.76 7.07 29.03
CA GLN A 11 9.14 5.83 28.53
C GLN A 11 10.18 4.81 28.06
N ARG A 12 11.26 5.21 27.39
CA ARG A 12 12.38 4.32 27.02
C ARG A 12 13.06 3.68 28.24
N ARG A 13 13.28 4.43 29.33
CA ARG A 13 13.89 3.88 30.55
C ARG A 13 13.03 2.84 31.24
N ASN A 14 11.73 2.98 31.19
CA ASN A 14 10.81 2.01 31.79
C ASN A 14 10.73 0.71 30.97
N PHE A 15 10.84 0.79 29.63
CA PHE A 15 10.87 -0.39 28.77
C PHE A 15 12.11 -1.26 29.00
N LEU A 16 13.29 -0.65 29.17
CA LEU A 16 14.54 -1.40 29.43
C LEU A 16 14.63 -2.01 30.84
N ARG A 17 13.86 -1.51 31.81
CA ARG A 17 13.85 -2.07 33.17
C ARG A 17 12.93 -3.28 33.35
N THR A 18 11.96 -3.50 32.48
CA THR A 18 11.05 -4.67 32.53
C THR A 18 11.56 -5.87 31.72
N ALA A 19 12.59 -5.72 30.90
CA ALA A 19 13.15 -6.81 30.10
C ALA A 19 14.32 -7.57 30.77
N GLY A 20 14.73 -7.20 31.99
CA GLY A 20 15.86 -7.80 32.72
C GLY A 20 15.42 -8.50 34.00
N GLY A 21 14.95 -9.74 33.91
CA GLY A 21 14.72 -10.52 35.11
C GLY A 21 13.85 -11.77 34.93
N ALA A 22 14.39 -12.83 34.37
CA ALA A 22 14.04 -14.20 34.70
C ALA A 22 15.02 -15.16 34.02
N ALA A 23 16.02 -15.58 34.77
CA ALA A 23 16.85 -16.70 34.38
C ALA A 23 16.60 -17.88 35.32
N LEU A 24 16.52 -19.08 34.73
CA LEU A 24 16.75 -20.40 35.26
C LEU A 24 15.78 -21.03 36.28
N GLY A 25 15.15 -22.10 35.82
CA GLY A 25 14.54 -23.15 36.65
C GLY A 25 14.09 -24.30 35.76
N LEU A 26 15.02 -25.23 35.42
CA LEU A 26 14.68 -26.54 34.84
C LEU A 26 14.01 -27.41 35.89
N VAL A 27 12.74 -27.78 35.67
CA VAL A 27 12.18 -29.03 36.24
C VAL A 27 11.32 -29.67 35.16
N ALA A 28 11.72 -30.84 34.74
CA ALA A 28 10.98 -31.70 33.85
C ALA A 28 9.87 -32.44 34.60
N THR A 29 8.63 -32.31 34.16
CA THR A 29 7.60 -33.32 34.40
C THR A 29 6.80 -33.57 33.12
N LYS A 30 6.71 -34.83 32.74
CA LYS A 30 5.85 -35.39 31.70
C LYS A 30 4.40 -35.15 32.10
N ASP A 31 3.59 -34.62 31.17
CA ASP A 31 2.31 -35.19 30.70
C ASP A 31 1.73 -34.23 29.67
N ALA A 32 1.83 -34.66 28.41
CA ALA A 32 1.28 -33.97 27.26
C ALA A 32 0.19 -34.82 26.64
N HIS A 33 -1.02 -34.38 26.70
CA HIS A 33 -2.04 -34.69 25.69
C HIS A 33 -3.11 -33.59 25.75
N GLY A 34 -3.27 -32.90 24.62
CA GLY A 34 -4.47 -32.11 24.35
C GLY A 34 -4.30 -30.57 24.26
N GLN A 35 -3.44 -30.07 23.40
CA GLN A 35 -3.55 -28.69 22.85
C GLN A 35 -2.71 -28.57 21.57
N SER A 36 -3.16 -29.11 20.45
CA SER A 36 -2.43 -29.02 19.18
C SER A 36 -3.32 -28.93 17.94
N GLU A 37 -4.59 -28.57 18.03
CA GLU A 37 -5.44 -28.49 16.85
C GLU A 37 -5.82 -27.06 16.39
N HIS A 38 -5.63 -26.04 17.19
CA HIS A 38 -5.96 -24.66 16.75
C HIS A 38 -4.83 -23.86 16.12
N ALA A 39 -3.59 -24.35 16.16
CA ALA A 39 -2.44 -23.65 15.56
C ALA A 39 -2.10 -24.08 14.13
N LYS A 40 -2.77 -25.11 13.57
CA LYS A 40 -2.51 -25.66 12.23
C LYS A 40 -3.38 -25.09 11.10
N ALA A 41 -4.37 -24.28 11.40
CA ALA A 41 -5.28 -23.74 10.38
C ALA A 41 -4.80 -22.46 9.69
N ALA A 42 -3.70 -21.86 10.12
CA ALA A 42 -3.24 -20.56 9.60
C ALA A 42 -2.12 -20.62 8.55
N SER A 43 -1.66 -21.79 8.10
CA SER A 43 -0.46 -21.89 7.25
C SER A 43 -0.58 -22.73 5.97
N GLN A 44 -1.77 -22.97 5.43
CA GLN A 44 -1.90 -23.70 4.15
C GLN A 44 -2.80 -22.97 3.16
N GLY A 45 -2.46 -21.73 2.83
CA GLY A 45 -2.71 -21.21 1.50
C GLY A 45 -1.66 -21.80 0.57
N THR A 46 -1.99 -22.82 -0.20
CA THR A 46 -1.12 -23.36 -1.25
C THR A 46 -0.81 -22.25 -2.25
N ARG A 47 0.36 -21.60 -2.11
CA ARG A 47 0.92 -20.77 -3.17
C ARG A 47 1.05 -21.67 -4.39
N ARG A 48 0.35 -21.35 -5.48
CA ARG A 48 0.72 -21.85 -6.80
C ARG A 48 2.16 -21.40 -7.02
N ARG A 49 3.09 -22.35 -7.10
CA ARG A 49 4.55 -22.09 -7.13
C ARG A 49 5.04 -21.41 -8.41
N ASP A 50 4.18 -21.18 -9.39
CA ASP A 50 4.54 -20.77 -10.75
C ASP A 50 3.95 -19.42 -11.20
N GLU A 51 3.20 -18.68 -10.36
CA GLU A 51 2.79 -17.34 -10.73
C GLU A 51 3.91 -16.34 -10.43
N PRO A 52 4.26 -15.47 -11.39
CA PRO A 52 5.29 -14.46 -11.17
C PRO A 52 4.87 -13.55 -10.01
N SER A 53 5.73 -13.47 -9.01
CA SER A 53 5.53 -12.61 -7.85
C SER A 53 5.53 -11.15 -8.30
N ASP A 54 4.45 -10.40 -8.12
CA ASP A 54 4.31 -8.97 -8.44
C ASP A 54 4.73 -8.09 -7.24
N ARG A 55 5.98 -8.23 -6.80
CA ARG A 55 6.47 -7.54 -5.60
C ARG A 55 6.95 -6.11 -5.82
N GLY A 56 7.22 -5.72 -7.06
CA GLY A 56 7.50 -4.34 -7.44
C GLY A 56 6.21 -3.58 -7.75
N LEU A 57 6.11 -2.34 -7.28
CA LEU A 57 4.99 -1.45 -7.58
C LEU A 57 5.51 -0.05 -7.91
N TRP A 58 5.21 0.43 -9.11
CA TRP A 58 5.35 1.82 -9.47
C TRP A 58 3.98 2.48 -9.34
N ALA A 59 3.86 3.42 -8.42
CA ALA A 59 2.64 4.19 -8.20
C ALA A 59 2.86 5.65 -8.58
N THR A 60 1.88 6.21 -9.29
CA THR A 60 1.89 7.61 -9.71
C THR A 60 0.55 8.25 -9.37
N TRP A 61 0.58 9.36 -8.66
CA TRP A 61 -0.58 10.21 -8.37
C TRP A 61 -0.50 11.48 -9.18
N TYR A 62 -1.60 11.93 -9.75
CA TYR A 62 -1.64 13.17 -10.54
C TYR A 62 -3.07 13.64 -10.78
N ASP A 63 -3.18 14.89 -11.21
CA ASP A 63 -4.41 15.46 -11.76
C ASP A 63 -4.26 15.69 -13.25
N LEU A 64 -5.39 15.93 -13.94
CA LEU A 64 -5.43 16.29 -15.34
C LEU A 64 -6.26 17.57 -15.51
N PRO A 65 -5.92 18.44 -16.47
CA PRO A 65 -6.77 19.52 -16.87
C PRO A 65 -8.06 18.98 -17.50
N ASP A 66 -9.13 19.77 -17.50
CA ASP A 66 -10.37 19.38 -18.15
C ASP A 66 -10.20 19.27 -19.67
N THR A 67 -9.49 20.24 -20.25
CA THR A 67 -9.18 20.24 -21.70
C THR A 67 -8.16 19.16 -22.04
N GLY A 68 -8.49 18.31 -22.98
CA GLY A 68 -7.62 17.24 -23.48
C GLY A 68 -7.55 15.99 -22.59
N ARG A 69 -8.34 15.93 -21.49
CA ARG A 69 -8.38 14.77 -20.59
C ARG A 69 -8.67 13.46 -21.32
N ASP A 70 -9.71 13.45 -22.15
CA ASP A 70 -10.11 12.23 -22.86
C ASP A 70 -9.04 11.76 -23.84
N ALA A 71 -8.38 12.69 -24.54
CA ALA A 71 -7.27 12.37 -25.41
C ALA A 71 -6.07 11.80 -24.64
N TYR A 72 -5.79 12.33 -23.45
CA TYR A 72 -4.77 11.79 -22.57
C TYR A 72 -5.13 10.37 -22.09
N LEU A 73 -6.37 10.13 -21.64
CA LEU A 73 -6.81 8.83 -21.16
C LEU A 73 -6.77 7.78 -22.28
N SER A 74 -7.25 8.11 -23.49
CA SER A 74 -7.16 7.22 -24.65
C SER A 74 -5.70 6.87 -24.98
N TRP A 75 -4.81 7.87 -25.06
CA TRP A 75 -3.39 7.64 -25.31
C TRP A 75 -2.75 6.79 -24.22
N LEU A 76 -3.03 7.08 -22.94
CA LEU A 76 -2.49 6.33 -21.82
C LEU A 76 -2.88 4.84 -21.89
N HIS A 77 -4.18 4.58 -22.08
CA HIS A 77 -4.76 3.24 -22.02
C HIS A 77 -4.49 2.41 -23.27
N GLU A 78 -4.51 3.03 -24.44
CA GLU A 78 -4.45 2.32 -25.73
C GLU A 78 -3.03 2.27 -26.31
N THR A 79 -2.17 3.20 -25.91
CA THR A 79 -0.82 3.33 -26.48
C THR A 79 0.27 3.11 -25.44
N TYR A 80 0.31 3.94 -24.38
CA TYR A 80 1.44 3.98 -23.46
C TYR A 80 1.51 2.74 -22.58
N LEU A 81 0.43 2.37 -21.90
CA LEU A 81 0.43 1.22 -20.99
C LEU A 81 0.61 -0.11 -21.73
N PRO A 82 -0.05 -0.39 -22.87
CA PRO A 82 0.24 -1.60 -23.65
C PRO A 82 1.70 -1.69 -24.14
N ALA A 83 2.31 -0.57 -24.51
CA ALA A 83 3.72 -0.54 -24.91
C ALA A 83 4.65 -0.79 -23.71
N LEU A 84 4.33 -0.22 -22.56
CA LEU A 84 5.08 -0.40 -21.32
C LEU A 84 5.05 -1.86 -20.84
N LEU A 85 3.89 -2.50 -20.89
CA LEU A 85 3.67 -3.89 -20.47
C LEU A 85 4.38 -4.94 -21.35
N LYS A 86 4.85 -4.56 -22.54
CA LYS A 86 5.71 -5.43 -23.36
C LYS A 86 7.15 -5.52 -22.86
N ARG A 87 7.54 -4.67 -21.90
CA ARG A 87 8.91 -4.66 -21.36
C ARG A 87 9.11 -5.84 -20.41
N PRO A 88 10.30 -6.45 -20.42
CA PRO A 88 10.61 -7.56 -19.51
C PRO A 88 10.40 -7.19 -18.04
N GLY A 89 9.74 -8.04 -17.29
CA GLY A 89 9.51 -7.88 -15.85
C GLY A 89 8.31 -7.03 -15.46
N TYR A 90 7.69 -6.28 -16.39
CA TYR A 90 6.42 -5.60 -16.19
C TYR A 90 5.28 -6.63 -16.31
N LEU A 91 4.37 -6.66 -15.34
CA LEU A 91 3.37 -7.72 -15.23
C LEU A 91 1.95 -7.24 -15.49
N TRP A 92 1.59 -6.08 -14.95
CA TRP A 92 0.26 -5.51 -15.04
C TRP A 92 0.31 -4.00 -14.84
N ALA A 93 -0.75 -3.33 -15.29
CA ALA A 93 -1.02 -1.94 -14.96
C ALA A 93 -2.51 -1.76 -14.68
N ALA A 94 -2.83 -0.84 -13.78
CA ALA A 94 -4.20 -0.48 -13.45
C ALA A 94 -4.28 1.02 -13.19
N HIS A 95 -5.25 1.69 -13.81
CA HIS A 95 -5.49 3.11 -13.66
C HIS A 95 -6.81 3.34 -12.92
N TYR A 96 -6.77 4.22 -11.93
CA TYR A 96 -7.87 4.47 -11.00
C TYR A 96 -8.26 5.93 -11.01
N ALA A 97 -9.56 6.20 -10.83
CA ALA A 97 -10.09 7.52 -10.52
C ALA A 97 -10.45 7.58 -9.04
N THR A 98 -9.97 8.60 -8.34
CA THR A 98 -10.21 8.80 -6.91
C THR A 98 -11.67 9.15 -6.66
N GLN A 99 -12.25 8.57 -5.62
CA GLN A 99 -13.63 8.77 -5.19
C GLN A 99 -13.76 9.74 -4.02
N ASN A 100 -12.71 9.94 -3.22
CA ASN A 100 -12.72 10.93 -2.16
C ASN A 100 -12.58 12.34 -2.73
N THR A 101 -13.47 13.23 -2.32
CA THR A 101 -13.51 14.63 -2.74
C THR A 101 -12.81 15.55 -1.76
N GLU A 102 -12.56 15.06 -0.54
CA GLU A 102 -11.99 15.84 0.56
C GLU A 102 -10.78 15.13 1.18
N THR A 103 -9.84 15.95 1.64
CA THR A 103 -8.70 15.48 2.43
C THR A 103 -9.16 15.12 3.84
N ARG A 104 -8.68 14.03 4.39
CA ARG A 104 -8.95 13.62 5.77
C ARG A 104 -8.28 14.56 6.76
N SER A 105 -9.07 15.39 7.43
CA SER A 105 -8.59 16.39 8.42
C SER A 105 -8.09 15.77 9.73
N ASP A 106 -8.41 14.49 9.99
CA ASP A 106 -7.95 13.74 11.17
C ASP A 106 -6.55 13.15 11.02
N LEU A 107 -5.91 13.34 9.87
CA LEU A 107 -4.56 12.88 9.58
C LEU A 107 -3.58 14.05 9.45
N HIS A 108 -2.35 13.83 9.89
CA HIS A 108 -1.26 14.79 9.67
C HIS A 108 -0.73 14.62 8.24
N HIS A 109 -0.82 15.68 7.44
CA HIS A 109 -0.31 15.73 6.08
C HIS A 109 0.97 16.55 6.01
N VAL A 110 1.82 16.23 5.03
CA VAL A 110 3.03 17.02 4.78
C VAL A 110 2.66 18.43 4.32
N GLU A 111 3.35 19.42 4.88
CA GLU A 111 3.17 20.85 4.56
C GLU A 111 4.24 21.38 3.59
N ASP A 112 5.26 20.56 3.22
CA ASP A 112 6.32 20.95 2.29
C ASP A 112 5.75 21.20 0.89
N PRO A 113 5.80 22.45 0.37
CA PRO A 113 5.26 22.77 -0.96
C PRO A 113 6.02 22.13 -2.12
N LYS A 114 7.18 21.53 -1.86
CA LYS A 114 7.92 20.73 -2.86
C LYS A 114 7.33 19.36 -3.08
N VAL A 115 6.44 18.89 -2.21
CA VAL A 115 5.76 17.59 -2.38
C VAL A 115 4.53 17.79 -3.27
N PRO A 116 4.52 17.19 -4.47
CA PRO A 116 3.43 17.41 -5.41
C PRO A 116 2.08 16.89 -4.87
N THR A 117 0.98 17.60 -5.21
CA THR A 117 -0.33 17.45 -4.57
C THR A 117 -1.38 16.72 -5.41
N GLY A 118 -1.03 16.24 -6.62
CA GLY A 118 -1.97 15.54 -7.48
C GLY A 118 -2.54 14.27 -6.82
N PHE A 119 -3.83 14.01 -6.99
CA PHE A 119 -4.51 12.93 -6.30
C PHE A 119 -5.74 12.34 -7.02
N ARG A 120 -6.28 13.03 -8.05
CA ARG A 120 -7.51 12.60 -8.73
C ARG A 120 -7.36 11.30 -9.50
N TYR A 121 -6.15 10.98 -9.91
CA TYR A 121 -5.81 9.73 -10.59
C TYR A 121 -4.68 9.02 -9.86
N VAL A 122 -4.79 7.69 -9.83
CA VAL A 122 -3.74 6.80 -9.34
C VAL A 122 -3.43 5.78 -10.42
N LEU A 123 -2.21 5.78 -10.92
CA LEU A 123 -1.72 4.77 -11.85
C LEU A 123 -0.80 3.81 -11.10
N LEU A 124 -1.13 2.53 -11.11
CA LEU A 124 -0.33 1.47 -10.54
C LEU A 124 0.23 0.57 -11.64
N ILE A 125 1.50 0.27 -11.57
CA ILE A 125 2.19 -0.65 -12.49
C ILE A 125 2.91 -1.68 -11.64
N GLY A 126 2.50 -2.94 -11.78
CA GLY A 126 3.10 -4.07 -11.08
C GLY A 126 4.25 -4.68 -11.88
N ALA A 127 5.32 -5.03 -11.19
CA ALA A 127 6.47 -5.70 -11.76
C ALA A 127 6.91 -6.86 -10.87
N LYS A 128 7.74 -7.75 -11.41
CA LYS A 128 8.29 -8.89 -10.68
C LYS A 128 8.93 -8.46 -9.35
N ASP A 129 9.74 -7.40 -9.39
CA ASP A 129 10.36 -6.75 -8.23
C ASP A 129 10.64 -5.27 -8.53
N ALA A 130 11.04 -4.49 -7.53
CA ALA A 130 11.31 -3.07 -7.71
C ALA A 130 12.57 -2.79 -8.55
N GLY A 131 13.49 -3.74 -8.69
CA GLY A 131 14.71 -3.61 -9.51
C GLY A 131 14.38 -3.47 -11.00
N VAL A 132 13.23 -4.00 -11.45
CA VAL A 132 12.73 -3.81 -12.82
C VAL A 132 12.60 -2.32 -13.17
N PHE A 133 12.29 -1.47 -12.19
CA PHE A 133 12.15 -0.02 -12.39
C PHE A 133 13.48 0.74 -12.34
N GLY A 134 14.59 0.05 -12.17
CA GLY A 134 15.92 0.66 -12.13
C GLY A 134 16.67 0.60 -13.48
N ASN A 135 16.21 -0.23 -14.44
CA ASN A 135 16.91 -0.38 -15.71
C ASN A 135 15.98 -0.79 -16.87
N PRO A 136 15.55 0.18 -17.70
CA PRO A 136 15.71 1.62 -17.52
C PRO A 136 14.75 2.18 -16.45
N ALA A 137 15.14 3.28 -15.85
CA ALA A 137 14.29 3.98 -14.89
C ALA A 137 13.07 4.61 -15.58
N PRO A 138 11.93 4.82 -14.86
CA PRO A 138 10.75 5.48 -15.43
C PRO A 138 11.06 6.81 -16.12
N VAL A 139 11.93 7.63 -15.56
CA VAL A 139 12.33 8.91 -16.14
C VAL A 139 13.04 8.73 -17.50
N GLU A 140 13.84 7.69 -17.66
CA GLU A 140 14.51 7.37 -18.93
C GLU A 140 13.51 6.87 -19.97
N ILE A 141 12.57 5.99 -19.56
CA ILE A 141 11.50 5.50 -20.41
C ILE A 141 10.65 6.67 -20.94
N GLN A 142 10.29 7.60 -20.05
CA GLN A 142 9.48 8.78 -20.39
C GLN A 142 10.24 9.75 -21.29
N ALA A 143 11.52 9.99 -21.03
CA ALA A 143 12.36 10.85 -21.86
C ALA A 143 12.56 10.29 -23.29
N ALA A 144 12.57 8.98 -23.44
CA ALA A 144 12.72 8.30 -24.74
C ALA A 144 11.42 8.26 -25.58
N LEU A 145 10.29 8.72 -25.04
CA LEU A 145 9.04 8.77 -25.78
C LEU A 145 9.12 9.75 -26.97
N PRO A 146 8.38 9.48 -28.07
CA PRO A 146 8.16 10.47 -29.12
C PRO A 146 7.61 11.78 -28.53
N GLU A 147 7.76 12.88 -29.25
CA GLU A 147 7.35 14.22 -28.82
C GLU A 147 5.86 14.24 -28.35
N GLN A 148 4.98 13.59 -29.10
CA GLN A 148 3.58 13.48 -28.73
C GLN A 148 3.37 12.80 -27.36
N GLY A 149 4.11 11.73 -27.09
CA GLY A 149 4.04 11.03 -25.78
C GLY A 149 4.54 11.90 -24.63
N ARG A 150 5.63 12.67 -24.85
CA ARG A 150 6.12 13.63 -23.85
C ARG A 150 5.12 14.76 -23.60
N LYS A 151 4.44 15.27 -24.64
CA LYS A 151 3.37 16.26 -24.51
C LYS A 151 2.20 15.72 -23.69
N MET A 152 1.81 14.46 -23.89
CA MET A 152 0.76 13.81 -23.08
C MET A 152 1.18 13.70 -21.61
N LEU A 153 2.40 13.24 -21.30
CA LEU A 153 2.87 13.17 -19.92
C LEU A 153 2.95 14.54 -19.26
N ALA A 154 3.32 15.59 -19.99
CA ALA A 154 3.38 16.96 -19.48
C ALA A 154 1.99 17.55 -19.08
N MET A 155 0.88 16.88 -19.42
CA MET A 155 -0.46 17.26 -18.96
C MET A 155 -0.71 16.90 -17.48
N ARG A 156 0.12 16.06 -16.86
CA ARG A 156 -0.02 15.68 -15.47
C ARG A 156 0.26 16.85 -14.55
N ILE A 157 -0.69 17.17 -13.69
CA ILE A 157 -0.60 18.25 -12.72
C ILE A 157 -0.27 17.65 -11.36
N GLY A 158 0.74 18.19 -10.67
CA GLY A 158 1.11 17.75 -9.33
C GLY A 158 1.55 16.27 -9.28
N GLU A 159 2.23 15.79 -10.32
CA GLU A 159 2.65 14.40 -10.40
C GLU A 159 3.60 14.01 -9.28
N ARG A 160 3.27 12.94 -8.57
CA ARG A 160 4.10 12.31 -7.54
C ARG A 160 4.28 10.84 -7.86
N VAL A 161 5.52 10.38 -7.83
CA VAL A 161 5.91 8.99 -8.15
C VAL A 161 6.56 8.33 -6.93
N ASN A 162 6.20 7.07 -6.69
CA ASN A 162 6.92 6.19 -5.78
C ASN A 162 7.19 4.84 -6.48
N LEU A 163 8.44 4.41 -6.43
CA LEU A 163 8.87 3.07 -6.85
C LEU A 163 9.04 2.23 -5.59
N MET A 164 8.30 1.16 -5.45
CA MET A 164 8.14 0.47 -4.18
C MET A 164 8.41 -1.03 -4.30
N THR A 165 8.85 -1.62 -3.20
CA THR A 165 8.91 -3.07 -3.00
C THR A 165 7.91 -3.49 -1.93
N GLU A 166 7.26 -4.63 -2.14
CA GLU A 166 6.37 -5.23 -1.16
C GLU A 166 7.17 -5.89 -0.04
N THR A 167 6.85 -5.52 1.20
CA THR A 167 7.47 -6.07 2.42
C THR A 167 6.57 -7.06 3.14
N SER A 168 5.23 -6.94 2.98
CA SER A 168 4.27 -7.89 3.53
C SER A 168 3.00 -7.92 2.69
N ARG A 169 2.37 -9.08 2.63
CA ARG A 169 1.11 -9.33 1.92
C ARG A 169 0.21 -10.24 2.75
N CYS A 170 -1.08 -9.97 2.67
CA CYS A 170 -2.11 -10.88 3.12
C CYS A 170 -3.21 -10.95 2.05
N ASP A 171 -3.55 -12.14 1.57
CA ASP A 171 -4.61 -12.35 0.59
C ASP A 171 -5.94 -12.57 1.33
N GLY A 172 -6.97 -11.80 0.94
CA GLY A 172 -8.29 -11.82 1.55
C GLY A 172 -9.22 -12.85 0.90
N HIS A 173 -10.40 -13.04 1.50
CA HIS A 173 -11.39 -14.01 1.03
C HIS A 173 -11.87 -13.74 -0.40
N ALA A 174 -12.10 -12.49 -0.75
CA ALA A 174 -12.53 -12.13 -2.10
C ALA A 174 -11.46 -12.38 -3.17
N GLY A 175 -10.17 -12.50 -2.78
CA GLY A 175 -9.08 -12.83 -3.69
C GLY A 175 -9.22 -14.19 -4.34
N ASN A 176 -9.79 -15.17 -3.63
CA ASN A 176 -9.99 -16.54 -4.15
C ASN A 176 -11.06 -16.62 -5.24
N SER A 177 -12.01 -15.71 -5.25
CA SER A 177 -13.09 -15.62 -6.25
C SER A 177 -12.75 -14.63 -7.38
N HIS A 178 -11.68 -13.85 -7.23
CA HIS A 178 -11.27 -12.83 -8.20
C HIS A 178 -10.48 -13.48 -9.33
N LYS A 179 -11.18 -13.80 -10.45
CA LYS A 179 -10.63 -14.56 -11.58
C LYS A 179 -9.73 -13.73 -12.52
N GLU A 180 -9.54 -12.46 -12.26
CA GLU A 180 -8.84 -11.55 -13.18
C GLU A 180 -7.30 -11.63 -13.11
N GLY A 181 -6.75 -12.61 -12.40
CA GLY A 181 -5.29 -12.79 -12.32
C GLY A 181 -4.57 -11.70 -11.49
N PRO A 182 -3.32 -11.35 -11.81
CA PRO A 182 -2.51 -10.40 -11.05
C PRO A 182 -2.91 -8.92 -11.26
N LEU A 183 -3.96 -8.62 -12.01
CA LEU A 183 -4.48 -7.25 -12.18
C LEU A 183 -4.91 -6.67 -10.85
N GLY A 184 -4.73 -5.36 -10.69
CA GLY A 184 -5.22 -4.63 -9.52
C GLY A 184 -6.74 -4.80 -9.34
N ALA A 185 -7.21 -4.82 -8.11
CA ALA A 185 -8.62 -4.99 -7.77
C ALA A 185 -9.50 -3.86 -8.31
N PRO A 186 -10.83 -4.06 -8.45
CA PRO A 186 -11.76 -3.03 -8.91
C PRO A 186 -11.79 -1.75 -8.06
N CYS A 187 -11.56 -1.88 -6.76
CA CYS A 187 -11.51 -0.77 -5.83
C CYS A 187 -10.26 -0.88 -4.95
N ILE A 188 -9.61 0.24 -4.69
CA ILE A 188 -8.43 0.31 -3.83
C ILE A 188 -8.55 1.44 -2.81
N GLN A 189 -7.84 1.26 -1.68
CA GLN A 189 -7.38 2.39 -0.89
C GLN A 189 -5.86 2.34 -0.83
N ILE A 190 -5.20 3.41 -1.26
CA ILE A 190 -3.75 3.55 -1.20
C ILE A 190 -3.36 4.78 -0.40
N GLY A 191 -2.51 4.58 0.60
CA GLY A 191 -1.91 5.65 1.40
C GLY A 191 -0.40 5.57 1.35
N SER A 192 0.26 6.72 1.19
CA SER A 192 1.71 6.84 1.26
C SER A 192 2.08 7.85 2.33
N PHE A 193 3.11 7.54 3.12
CA PHE A 193 3.45 8.32 4.31
C PHE A 193 4.89 8.10 4.77
N ASN A 194 5.36 8.99 5.62
CA ASN A 194 6.59 8.85 6.38
C ASN A 194 6.26 8.61 7.86
N CYS A 195 7.18 7.98 8.58
CA CYS A 195 7.09 7.70 10.00
C CYS A 195 8.41 8.13 10.65
N PRO A 196 8.39 8.81 11.82
CA PRO A 196 9.61 9.04 12.58
C PRO A 196 10.27 7.71 12.93
N VAL A 197 11.62 7.68 12.84
CA VAL A 197 12.39 6.43 12.94
C VAL A 197 12.14 5.66 14.23
N GLU A 198 11.86 6.36 15.32
CA GLU A 198 11.58 5.77 16.63
C GLU A 198 10.27 4.97 16.71
N TYR A 199 9.35 5.18 15.75
CA TYR A 199 8.05 4.48 15.67
C TYR A 199 7.98 3.45 14.53
N GLU A 200 9.01 3.36 13.67
CA GLU A 200 8.96 2.52 12.47
C GLU A 200 8.81 1.02 12.79
N GLU A 201 9.49 0.52 13.81
CA GLU A 201 9.39 -0.90 14.21
C GLU A 201 7.99 -1.20 14.75
N GLU A 202 7.43 -0.33 15.60
CA GLU A 202 6.09 -0.49 16.14
C GLU A 202 5.03 -0.37 15.03
N MET A 203 5.19 0.57 14.12
CA MET A 203 4.33 0.71 12.95
C MET A 203 4.36 -0.55 12.08
N LEU A 204 5.54 -1.08 11.77
CA LEU A 204 5.67 -2.29 10.96
C LEU A 204 4.99 -3.48 11.66
N ALA A 205 5.26 -3.67 12.94
CA ALA A 205 4.67 -4.74 13.74
C ALA A 205 3.14 -4.60 13.82
N GLY A 206 2.63 -3.39 14.04
CA GLY A 206 1.20 -3.10 14.05
C GLY A 206 0.51 -3.42 12.72
N TYR A 207 1.14 -3.09 11.60
CA TYR A 207 0.62 -3.48 10.29
C TYR A 207 0.60 -5.00 10.11
N VAL A 208 1.72 -5.67 10.34
CA VAL A 208 1.87 -7.11 10.02
C VAL A 208 1.08 -7.99 10.97
N GLN A 209 1.07 -7.67 12.27
CA GLN A 209 0.45 -8.51 13.29
C GLN A 209 -1.03 -8.22 13.50
N VAL A 210 -1.48 -6.99 13.23
CA VAL A 210 -2.84 -6.55 13.55
C VAL A 210 -3.59 -6.09 12.32
N ARG A 211 -3.10 -5.05 11.64
CA ARG A 211 -3.88 -4.33 10.63
C ARG A 211 -4.10 -5.11 9.33
N LEU A 212 -3.07 -5.71 8.75
CA LEU A 212 -3.20 -6.47 7.52
C LEU A 212 -4.08 -7.72 7.71
N PRO A 213 -3.88 -8.55 8.76
CA PRO A 213 -4.76 -9.69 9.02
C PRO A 213 -6.22 -9.29 9.24
N ALA A 214 -6.48 -8.25 10.02
CA ALA A 214 -7.84 -7.79 10.28
C ALA A 214 -8.54 -7.33 9.00
N MET A 215 -7.82 -6.57 8.16
CA MET A 215 -8.37 -6.08 6.89
C MET A 215 -8.59 -7.22 5.90
N CYS A 216 -7.70 -8.22 5.87
CA CYS A 216 -7.88 -9.44 5.06
C CYS A 216 -9.07 -10.28 5.48
N GLY A 217 -9.44 -10.24 6.76
CA GLY A 217 -10.65 -10.89 7.28
C GLY A 217 -11.96 -10.27 6.81
N ALA A 218 -11.93 -9.05 6.27
CA ALA A 218 -13.11 -8.40 5.71
C ALA A 218 -13.59 -9.12 4.44
N GLY A 219 -14.92 -9.35 4.34
CA GLY A 219 -15.49 -10.18 3.28
C GLY A 219 -15.25 -9.69 1.86
N SER A 220 -15.11 -8.37 1.65
CA SER A 220 -14.82 -7.77 0.34
C SER A 220 -13.32 -7.59 0.06
N CYS A 221 -12.44 -7.88 1.00
CA CYS A 221 -11.00 -7.70 0.82
C CYS A 221 -10.44 -8.75 -0.16
N VAL A 222 -9.80 -8.26 -1.21
CA VAL A 222 -9.05 -9.09 -2.19
C VAL A 222 -7.64 -9.33 -1.67
N ARG A 223 -6.97 -8.25 -1.21
CA ARG A 223 -5.58 -8.30 -0.78
C ARG A 223 -5.20 -7.05 0.01
N THR A 224 -4.23 -7.21 0.89
CA THR A 224 -3.56 -6.08 1.54
C THR A 224 -2.06 -6.17 1.35
N ARG A 225 -1.40 -5.03 1.13
CA ARG A 225 0.04 -4.96 0.87
C ARG A 225 0.67 -3.83 1.67
N LYS A 226 1.75 -4.13 2.40
CA LYS A 226 2.66 -3.14 2.97
C LYS A 226 3.84 -2.97 2.02
N LEU A 227 4.14 -1.73 1.68
CA LEU A 227 5.13 -1.36 0.69
C LEU A 227 6.17 -0.41 1.29
N ASN A 228 7.41 -0.51 0.82
CA ASN A 228 8.47 0.44 1.12
C ASN A 228 9.04 1.00 -0.18
N SER A 229 9.30 2.30 -0.22
CA SER A 229 9.83 2.95 -1.42
C SER A 229 11.32 2.74 -1.57
N ALA A 230 11.72 2.31 -2.76
CA ALA A 230 13.08 2.39 -3.25
C ALA A 230 13.41 3.80 -3.78
N ALA A 231 12.40 4.52 -4.30
CA ALA A 231 12.49 5.91 -4.72
C ALA A 231 11.14 6.61 -4.57
N GLY A 232 11.16 7.91 -4.33
CA GLY A 232 9.98 8.75 -4.11
C GLY A 232 9.99 9.42 -2.73
N TRP A 233 9.02 10.32 -2.49
CA TRP A 233 8.98 11.09 -1.25
C TRP A 233 8.62 10.25 -0.02
N ALA A 234 7.59 9.40 -0.12
CA ALA A 234 7.12 8.60 1.00
C ALA A 234 7.96 7.33 1.15
N LYS A 235 8.47 7.06 2.36
CA LYS A 235 9.18 5.82 2.68
C LYS A 235 8.24 4.61 2.73
N HIS A 236 7.01 4.81 3.15
CA HIS A 236 6.03 3.75 3.40
C HIS A 236 4.78 3.95 2.57
N ALA A 237 4.16 2.83 2.17
CA ALA A 237 2.81 2.84 1.64
C ALA A 237 2.03 1.60 2.09
N ILE A 238 0.70 1.75 2.08
CA ILE A 238 -0.27 0.68 2.27
C ILE A 238 -1.18 0.66 1.07
N LEU A 239 -1.44 -0.53 0.54
CA LEU A 239 -2.43 -0.76 -0.49
C LEU A 239 -3.43 -1.82 0.01
N TYR A 240 -4.69 -1.42 0.13
CA TYR A 240 -5.81 -2.31 0.35
C TYR A 240 -6.60 -2.45 -0.95
N GLU A 241 -6.90 -3.68 -1.34
CA GLU A 241 -7.57 -4.05 -2.57
C GLU A 241 -8.91 -4.69 -2.24
N PHE A 242 -10.00 -4.21 -2.85
CA PHE A 242 -11.37 -4.65 -2.59
C PHE A 242 -12.10 -5.06 -3.87
N ALA A 243 -13.02 -5.99 -3.75
CA ALA A 243 -13.82 -6.49 -4.86
C ALA A 243 -14.78 -5.45 -5.45
N SER A 244 -15.21 -4.45 -4.65
CA SER A 244 -16.06 -3.35 -5.11
C SER A 244 -15.96 -2.15 -4.17
N LEU A 245 -16.48 -1.00 -4.64
CA LEU A 245 -16.59 0.21 -3.82
C LEU A 245 -17.58 0.02 -2.66
N GLU A 246 -18.69 -0.63 -2.89
CA GLU A 246 -19.71 -0.92 -1.87
C GLU A 246 -19.13 -1.84 -0.78
N GLY A 247 -18.36 -2.85 -1.19
CA GLY A 247 -17.65 -3.73 -0.28
C GLY A 247 -16.65 -2.96 0.59
N PHE A 248 -15.87 -2.06 -0.02
CA PHE A 248 -14.97 -1.18 0.72
C PHE A 248 -15.73 -0.33 1.74
N GLN A 249 -16.77 0.36 1.32
CA GLN A 249 -17.54 1.26 2.20
C GLN A 249 -18.14 0.52 3.39
N ARG A 250 -18.68 -0.70 3.18
CA ARG A 250 -19.24 -1.54 4.23
C ARG A 250 -18.18 -2.02 5.22
N ASP A 251 -17.05 -2.50 4.74
CA ASP A 251 -16.11 -3.29 5.54
C ASP A 251 -14.97 -2.46 6.12
N TYR A 252 -14.54 -1.39 5.41
CA TYR A 252 -13.35 -0.63 5.80
C TYR A 252 -13.52 0.12 7.13
N ALA A 253 -14.63 0.83 7.32
CA ALA A 253 -14.85 1.65 8.51
C ALA A 253 -14.91 0.77 9.77
N VAL A 254 -15.63 -0.36 9.70
CA VAL A 254 -15.75 -1.32 10.80
C VAL A 254 -14.39 -1.88 11.17
N THR A 255 -13.63 -2.38 10.18
CA THR A 255 -12.29 -2.95 10.42
C THR A 255 -11.31 -1.89 10.92
N ASN A 256 -11.40 -0.66 10.41
CA ASN A 256 -10.53 0.45 10.83
C ASN A 256 -10.70 0.78 12.32
N ALA A 257 -11.92 0.72 12.83
CA ALA A 257 -12.21 1.02 14.23
C ALA A 257 -11.65 -0.03 15.20
N HIS A 258 -11.52 -1.29 14.76
CA HIS A 258 -11.14 -2.42 15.63
C HIS A 258 -9.69 -2.89 15.44
N ALA A 259 -8.97 -2.37 14.47
CA ALA A 259 -7.60 -2.77 14.16
C ALA A 259 -6.66 -1.56 14.08
N PRO A 260 -6.28 -0.97 15.21
CA PRO A 260 -5.35 0.15 15.24
C PRO A 260 -3.99 -0.24 14.66
N ILE A 261 -3.29 0.75 14.11
CA ILE A 261 -1.91 0.58 13.64
C ILE A 261 -1.00 0.86 14.83
N GLY A 262 -0.48 -0.18 15.45
CA GLY A 262 0.37 -0.12 16.63
C GLY A 262 0.25 -1.37 17.47
N LEU A 263 1.03 -1.43 18.55
CA LEU A 263 1.05 -2.56 19.48
C LEU A 263 0.40 -2.17 20.81
N LYS A 264 -0.12 -3.17 21.54
CA LYS A 264 -0.65 -3.01 22.90
C LYS A 264 -1.74 -1.94 23.03
N GLY A 265 -2.57 -1.76 21.99
CA GLY A 265 -3.64 -0.76 21.99
C GLY A 265 -3.19 0.69 21.73
N HIS A 266 -1.91 0.93 21.50
CA HIS A 266 -1.41 2.22 21.02
C HIS A 266 -1.64 2.36 19.52
N SER A 267 -1.94 3.59 19.08
CA SER A 267 -2.00 3.91 17.65
C SER A 267 -0.83 4.81 17.30
N VAL A 268 -0.05 4.42 16.30
CA VAL A 268 1.02 5.27 15.73
C VAL A 268 0.51 6.18 14.62
N VAL A 269 -0.77 6.12 14.25
CA VAL A 269 -1.35 6.96 13.20
C VAL A 269 -1.11 8.45 13.40
N PRO A 270 -1.21 9.02 14.62
CA PRO A 270 -0.92 10.43 14.84
C PRO A 270 0.54 10.85 14.57
N MET A 271 1.46 9.88 14.50
CA MET A 271 2.88 10.11 14.23
C MET A 271 3.21 10.01 12.74
N LEU A 272 2.28 9.52 11.92
CA LEU A 272 2.49 9.37 10.48
C LEU A 272 2.30 10.70 9.78
N ILE A 273 3.20 11.02 8.85
CA ILE A 273 3.10 12.19 7.99
C ILE A 273 2.66 11.70 6.61
N HIS A 274 1.38 11.91 6.31
CA HIS A 274 0.78 11.44 5.07
C HIS A 274 1.15 12.33 3.87
N ALA A 275 1.18 11.74 2.67
CA ALA A 275 1.28 12.51 1.44
C ALA A 275 0.06 13.43 1.27
N PRO A 276 0.19 14.54 0.53
CA PRO A 276 -0.92 15.46 0.30
C PRO A 276 -2.15 14.70 -0.22
N ASN A 277 -3.33 15.04 0.28
CA ASN A 277 -4.62 14.47 -0.11
C ASN A 277 -4.74 12.94 0.03
N GLY A 278 -3.81 12.29 0.72
CA GLY A 278 -3.87 10.85 1.00
C GLY A 278 -4.59 10.52 2.31
N PRO A 279 -4.99 9.25 2.55
CA PRO A 279 -5.01 8.14 1.59
C PRO A 279 -6.12 8.29 0.53
N ASN A 280 -5.89 7.73 -0.66
CA ASN A 280 -6.84 7.79 -1.77
C ASN A 280 -7.68 6.51 -1.84
N MET A 281 -9.00 6.65 -1.78
CA MET A 281 -9.95 5.63 -2.21
C MET A 281 -10.22 5.83 -3.69
N ALA A 282 -10.08 4.77 -4.51
CA ALA A 282 -10.18 4.91 -5.94
C ALA A 282 -10.77 3.67 -6.61
N THR A 283 -11.53 3.87 -7.69
CA THR A 283 -12.11 2.81 -8.51
C THR A 283 -11.35 2.69 -9.82
N ARG A 284 -11.16 1.44 -10.29
CA ARG A 284 -10.43 1.16 -11.51
C ARG A 284 -11.20 1.62 -12.73
N ILE A 285 -10.56 2.42 -13.57
CA ILE A 285 -11.07 2.89 -14.84
C ILE A 285 -10.40 2.19 -16.04
N TRP A 286 -9.21 1.58 -15.81
CA TRP A 286 -8.54 0.77 -16.83
C TRP A 286 -7.63 -0.31 -16.17
N PRO A 287 -7.56 -1.53 -16.73
CA PRO A 287 -8.53 -2.07 -17.70
C PRO A 287 -9.94 -2.07 -17.12
N PRO A 288 -10.97 -2.05 -17.96
CA PRO A 288 -12.37 -2.03 -17.50
C PRO A 288 -12.65 -3.16 -16.50
N VAL A 289 -13.44 -2.87 -15.48
CA VAL A 289 -13.94 -3.91 -14.57
C VAL A 289 -15.04 -4.68 -15.31
N ALA A 290 -14.92 -6.02 -15.35
CA ALA A 290 -15.99 -6.84 -15.92
C ALA A 290 -17.30 -6.56 -15.18
N LYS A 291 -18.40 -6.37 -15.92
CA LYS A 291 -19.73 -6.27 -15.32
C LYS A 291 -20.06 -7.65 -14.73
N ALA A 292 -20.38 -7.66 -13.44
CA ALA A 292 -20.84 -8.86 -12.75
C ALA A 292 -22.16 -9.37 -13.29
#